data_e63732ef5e5c56b117e38bbf552f316a
#
_entry.id   e63732ef5e5c56b117e38bbf552f316a
#
_cell.length_a   1.000
_cell.length_b   1.000
_cell.length_c   1.000
_cell.angle_alpha   90.00
_cell.angle_beta   90.00
_cell.angle_gamma   90.00
#
_symmetry.space_group_name_H-M   'P 1'
#
loop_
_entity.id
_entity.type
_entity.pdbx_description
1 polymer ?
#
loop_
_entity_poly.entity_id
_entity_poly.type
_entity_poly.pdbx_seq_one_letter_code
_entity_poly.pdbx_strand_id
1 'polypeptide(L)'
;MFKHKTSDGKRNICGEKIKNLRKNLPVKTSQRILAEMMQLNGIDIDKSAIKCIENGSRYVTDIEIKALCSIFSVTADFLLG
;
A
#
# COMPACT_ATOMS: atom_id res chain seq x y z
N MET A 1 9.12 2.65 12.14
CA MET A 1 9.66 2.43 10.78
C MET A 1 10.58 3.57 10.40
N PHE A 2 11.72 3.28 9.84
CA PHE A 2 12.66 4.30 9.41
C PHE A 2 12.17 4.97 8.13
N LYS A 3 12.31 6.29 8.05
CA LYS A 3 11.90 7.08 6.89
C LYS A 3 13.09 7.30 5.96
N HIS A 4 13.60 6.20 5.39
CA HIS A 4 14.71 6.25 4.45
C HIS A 4 14.20 6.08 3.03
N LYS A 5 14.79 6.82 2.09
CA LYS A 5 14.52 6.63 0.67
C LYS A 5 15.26 5.38 0.19
N THR A 6 14.68 4.69 -0.78
CA THR A 6 15.36 3.58 -1.45
C THR A 6 16.45 4.14 -2.37
N SER A 7 17.29 3.25 -2.92
CA SER A 7 18.39 3.65 -3.79
C SER A 7 17.94 4.39 -5.04
N ASP A 8 16.70 4.21 -5.50
CA ASP A 8 16.12 4.92 -6.64
C ASP A 8 15.36 6.18 -6.23
N GLY A 9 15.49 6.61 -4.98
CA GLY A 9 14.85 7.82 -4.46
C GLY A 9 13.43 7.64 -3.98
N LYS A 10 12.86 6.46 -4.04
CA LYS A 10 11.51 6.19 -3.55
C LYS A 10 11.49 6.09 -2.02
N ARG A 11 10.34 6.39 -1.43
CA ARG A 11 10.14 6.40 0.02
C ARG A 11 9.54 5.12 0.58
N ASN A 12 9.22 4.16 -0.28
CA ASN A 12 8.82 2.82 0.14
C ASN A 12 9.23 1.82 -0.92
N ILE A 13 9.31 0.54 -0.53
CA ILE A 13 9.70 -0.55 -1.45
C ILE A 13 8.51 -1.40 -1.86
N CYS A 14 7.32 -1.16 -1.31
CA CYS A 14 6.15 -2.02 -1.51
C CYS A 14 5.14 -1.45 -2.51
N GLY A 15 5.31 -0.20 -2.96
CA GLY A 15 4.31 0.49 -3.77
C GLY A 15 3.93 -0.26 -5.03
N GLU A 16 4.91 -0.76 -5.76
CA GLU A 16 4.65 -1.49 -7.01
C GLU A 16 3.96 -2.82 -6.76
N LYS A 17 4.33 -3.53 -5.70
CA LYS A 17 3.66 -4.77 -5.30
C LYS A 17 2.20 -4.49 -4.94
N ILE A 18 1.94 -3.42 -4.19
CA ILE A 18 0.58 -3.02 -3.82
C ILE A 18 -0.24 -2.72 -5.07
N LYS A 19 0.32 -1.98 -6.01
CA LYS A 19 -0.34 -1.68 -7.29
C LYS A 19 -0.70 -2.95 -8.05
N ASN A 20 0.24 -3.89 -8.15
CA ASN A 20 0.02 -5.16 -8.84
C ASN A 20 -1.03 -6.02 -8.14
N LEU A 21 -0.99 -6.09 -6.81
CA LEU A 21 -1.99 -6.82 -6.04
C LEU A 21 -3.38 -6.23 -6.25
N ARG A 22 -3.49 -4.90 -6.24
CA ARG A 22 -4.76 -4.23 -6.47
C ARG A 22 -5.32 -4.54 -7.86
N LYS A 23 -4.47 -4.48 -8.88
CA LYS A 23 -4.89 -4.73 -10.27
C LYS A 23 -5.24 -6.19 -10.53
N ASN A 24 -4.74 -7.11 -9.72
CA ASN A 24 -4.97 -8.54 -9.89
C ASN A 24 -6.09 -9.08 -9.00
N LEU A 25 -6.80 -8.23 -8.27
CA LEU A 25 -7.96 -8.67 -7.51
C LEU A 25 -9.07 -9.15 -8.47
N PRO A 26 -9.86 -10.18 -8.07
CA PRO A 26 -10.93 -10.72 -8.91
C PRO A 26 -11.99 -9.67 -9.28
N VAL A 27 -12.24 -8.71 -8.39
CA VAL A 27 -13.15 -7.60 -8.62
C VAL A 27 -12.32 -6.36 -8.93
N LYS A 28 -12.71 -5.62 -9.97
CA LYS A 28 -12.02 -4.41 -10.36
C LYS A 28 -11.96 -3.43 -9.19
N THR A 29 -10.74 -3.12 -8.73
CA THR A 29 -10.51 -2.29 -7.56
C THR A 29 -9.66 -1.08 -7.93
N SER A 30 -10.29 0.09 -7.92
CA SER A 30 -9.59 1.36 -8.16
C SER A 30 -8.79 1.77 -6.91
N GLN A 31 -7.96 2.79 -7.07
CA GLN A 31 -7.26 3.37 -5.91
C GLN A 31 -8.25 3.90 -4.87
N ARG A 32 -9.36 4.49 -5.32
CA ARG A 32 -10.41 4.98 -4.42
C ARG A 32 -11.04 3.83 -3.63
N ILE A 33 -11.33 2.72 -4.29
CA ILE A 33 -11.91 1.54 -3.64
C ILE A 33 -10.92 0.96 -2.62
N LEU A 34 -9.64 0.89 -2.97
CA LEU A 34 -8.63 0.43 -2.02
C LEU A 34 -8.56 1.35 -0.80
N ALA A 35 -8.66 2.67 -0.99
CA ALA A 35 -8.71 3.60 0.12
C ALA A 35 -9.91 3.33 1.03
N GLU A 36 -11.07 3.03 0.45
CA GLU A 36 -12.27 2.67 1.22
C GLU A 36 -12.06 1.38 2.02
N MET A 37 -11.40 0.39 1.43
CA MET A 37 -11.07 -0.86 2.12
C MET A 37 -10.12 -0.60 3.30
N MET A 38 -9.15 0.29 3.13
CA MET A 38 -8.24 0.71 4.21
C MET A 38 -9.03 1.39 5.33
N GLN A 39 -9.98 2.26 4.99
CA GLN A 39 -10.82 2.93 5.98
C GLN A 39 -11.64 1.93 6.78
N LEU A 40 -12.16 0.88 6.15
CA LEU A 40 -12.87 -0.20 6.84
C LEU A 40 -11.96 -0.96 7.81
N ASN A 41 -10.66 -0.92 7.59
CA ASN A 41 -9.66 -1.49 8.49
C ASN A 41 -9.15 -0.48 9.52
N GLY A 42 -9.82 0.66 9.66
CA GLY A 42 -9.47 1.67 10.64
C GLY A 42 -8.34 2.61 10.24
N ILE A 43 -7.94 2.60 8.97
CA ILE A 43 -6.86 3.46 8.47
C ILE A 43 -7.46 4.66 7.74
N ASP A 44 -7.23 5.85 8.28
CA ASP A 44 -7.72 7.09 7.68
C ASP A 44 -6.80 7.52 6.52
N ILE A 45 -7.12 7.03 5.34
CA ILE A 45 -6.30 7.25 4.14
C ILE A 45 -7.24 7.49 2.95
N ASP A 46 -6.84 8.35 2.01
CA ASP A 46 -7.64 8.66 0.83
C ASP A 46 -6.98 8.14 -0.46
N LYS A 47 -7.69 8.36 -1.58
CA LYS A 47 -7.21 7.96 -2.90
C LYS A 47 -5.84 8.55 -3.24
N SER A 48 -5.63 9.82 -2.90
CA SER A 48 -4.36 10.49 -3.19
C SER A 48 -3.20 9.84 -2.45
N ALA A 49 -3.43 9.44 -1.21
CA ALA A 49 -2.42 8.74 -0.42
C ALA A 49 -2.11 7.37 -1.02
N ILE A 50 -3.12 6.63 -1.49
CA ILE A 50 -2.90 5.34 -2.17
C ILE A 50 -2.06 5.56 -3.44
N LYS A 51 -2.39 6.57 -4.23
CA LYS A 51 -1.61 6.90 -5.43
C LYS A 51 -0.14 7.15 -5.07
N CYS A 52 0.11 7.91 -4.02
CA CYS A 52 1.47 8.23 -3.58
C CYS A 52 2.21 7.01 -3.05
N ILE A 53 1.52 6.08 -2.39
CA ILE A 53 2.11 4.82 -1.97
C ILE A 53 2.53 4.01 -3.20
N GLU A 54 1.63 3.88 -4.18
CA GLU A 54 1.88 3.05 -5.36
C GLU A 54 3.01 3.60 -6.23
N ASN A 55 3.17 4.90 -6.30
CA ASN A 55 4.26 5.50 -7.10
C ASN A 55 5.55 5.69 -6.29
N GLY A 56 5.55 5.34 -5.01
CA GLY A 56 6.73 5.38 -4.16
C GLY A 56 7.05 6.73 -3.57
N SER A 57 6.18 7.73 -3.71
CA SER A 57 6.47 9.09 -3.23
C SER A 57 6.09 9.31 -1.76
N ARG A 58 5.48 8.32 -1.10
CA ARG A 58 5.00 8.42 0.28
C ARG A 58 5.57 7.28 1.12
N TYR A 59 5.96 7.59 2.35
CA TYR A 59 6.31 6.55 3.33
C TYR A 59 5.06 5.76 3.73
N VAL A 60 5.25 4.48 4.04
CA VAL A 60 4.16 3.60 4.47
C VAL A 60 4.44 3.19 5.91
N THR A 61 3.44 3.38 6.79
CA THR A 61 3.58 3.07 8.20
C THR A 61 3.34 1.58 8.47
N ASP A 62 3.74 1.12 9.65
CA ASP A 62 3.55 -0.29 10.04
C ASP A 62 2.07 -0.67 10.12
N ILE A 63 1.22 0.23 10.63
CA ILE A 63 -0.23 -0.04 10.69
C ILE A 63 -0.84 -0.11 9.31
N GLU A 64 -0.34 0.69 8.37
CA GLU A 64 -0.77 0.63 6.97
C GLU A 64 -0.35 -0.69 6.33
N ILE A 65 0.86 -1.14 6.57
CA ILE A 65 1.36 -2.43 6.09
C ILE A 65 0.47 -3.57 6.62
N LYS A 66 0.14 -3.53 7.91
CA LYS A 66 -0.71 -4.56 8.51
C LYS A 66 -2.09 -4.61 7.85
N ALA A 67 -2.70 -3.46 7.59
CA ALA A 67 -3.99 -3.38 6.92
C ALA A 67 -3.92 -3.91 5.49
N LEU A 68 -2.88 -3.54 4.75
CA LEU A 68 -2.67 -4.01 3.38
C LEU A 68 -2.48 -5.53 3.33
N CYS A 69 -1.73 -6.09 4.28
CA CYS A 69 -1.57 -7.54 4.39
C CYS A 69 -2.90 -8.24 4.58
N SER A 70 -3.76 -7.68 5.42
CA SER A 70 -5.10 -8.23 5.67
C SER A 70 -5.98 -8.15 4.42
N ILE A 71 -5.97 -7.02 3.73
CA ILE A 71 -6.79 -6.80 2.53
C ILE A 71 -6.38 -7.75 1.41
N PHE A 72 -5.09 -7.93 1.18
CA PHE A 72 -4.58 -8.74 0.07
C PHE A 72 -4.26 -10.17 0.47
N SER A 73 -4.43 -10.54 1.73
CA SER A 73 -4.11 -11.88 2.25
C SER A 73 -2.66 -12.28 1.97
N VAL A 74 -1.75 -11.36 2.19
CA VAL A 74 -0.31 -11.57 2.02
C VAL A 74 0.42 -11.27 3.32
N THR A 75 1.68 -11.67 3.41
CA THR A 75 2.52 -11.40 4.58
C THR A 75 3.25 -10.08 4.44
N ALA A 76 3.70 -9.52 5.56
CA ALA A 76 4.56 -8.34 5.54
C ALA A 76 5.87 -8.66 4.81
N ASP A 77 6.39 -9.86 4.96
CA ASP A 77 7.59 -10.30 4.24
C ASP A 77 7.41 -10.21 2.73
N PHE A 78 6.23 -10.57 2.23
CA PHE A 78 5.94 -10.44 0.80
C PHE A 78 6.01 -8.98 0.35
N LEU A 79 5.42 -8.07 1.12
CA LEU A 79 5.40 -6.66 0.75
C LEU A 79 6.76 -6.00 0.89
N LEU A 80 7.52 -6.35 1.90
CA LEU A 80 8.75 -5.66 2.27
C LEU A 80 10.00 -6.39 1.80
N GLY A 81 9.85 -7.63 1.43
CA GLY A 81 10.91 -8.51 1.05
C GLY A 81 11.60 -8.26 -0.20
#